data_c446e6a2895e9140dc3d47ce155e82f9
#
_entry.id   c446e6a2895e9140dc3d47ce155e82f9
#
_cell.length_a   1.000
_cell.length_b   1.000
_cell.length_c   1.000
_cell.angle_alpha   90.00
_cell.angle_beta   90.00
_cell.angle_gamma   90.00
#
_symmetry.space_group_name_H-M   'P 1'
#
loop_
_entity.id
_entity.type
_entity.pdbx_description
1 polymer ?
#
loop_
_entity_poly.entity_id
_entity_poly.type
_entity_poly.pdbx_seq_one_letter_code
_entity_poly.pdbx_strand_id
1 'polypeptide(L)'
;ALIGRHMDKVAREAAQALPNARVDKVTDANGLQCVKVTFDSGILFPLNGSNLNASAKNDLTKFAGLMKRNSNCDVAIQGYTDASGNDNINIPLSQRRAESVSSYLKGQGVTGRQIRSVQGFGSANPIENKTVSQTNRRVEVYLYASSEMVRQANNGTL
;
A
#
# COMPACT_ATOMS: atom_id res chain seq x y z
N ALA A 1 22.03 6.50 2.02
CA ALA A 1 22.26 7.84 2.52
C ALA A 1 21.17 8.83 2.16
N LEU A 2 21.20 9.49 0.98
CA LEU A 2 20.18 10.47 0.62
C LEU A 2 18.80 9.82 0.42
N ILE A 3 18.76 8.70 -0.30
CA ILE A 3 17.50 7.99 -0.52
C ILE A 3 16.93 7.46 0.80
N GLY A 4 17.79 6.89 1.65
CA GLY A 4 17.36 6.39 2.96
C GLY A 4 16.76 7.49 3.82
N ARG A 5 17.38 8.66 3.88
CA ARG A 5 16.84 9.80 4.63
C ARG A 5 15.54 10.31 4.06
N HIS A 6 15.43 10.34 2.74
CA HIS A 6 14.19 10.75 2.08
C HIS A 6 13.06 9.75 2.38
N MET A 7 13.34 8.45 2.32
CA MET A 7 12.34 7.43 2.64
C MET A 7 11.96 7.44 4.13
N ASP A 8 12.88 7.77 5.03
CA ASP A 8 12.55 7.99 6.43
C ASP A 8 11.56 9.15 6.62
N LYS A 9 11.73 10.23 5.86
CA LYS A 9 10.79 11.35 5.86
C LYS A 9 9.41 10.91 5.33
N VAL A 10 9.38 10.14 4.25
CA VAL A 10 8.12 9.61 3.70
C VAL A 10 7.41 8.74 4.74
N ALA A 11 8.15 7.89 5.46
CA ALA A 11 7.58 7.07 6.52
C ALA A 11 6.96 7.90 7.64
N ARG A 12 7.63 8.97 8.07
CA ARG A 12 7.10 9.86 9.11
C ARG A 12 5.84 10.58 8.63
N GLU A 13 5.84 11.08 7.41
CA GLU A 13 4.67 11.76 6.83
C GLU A 13 3.48 10.79 6.72
N ALA A 14 3.72 9.55 6.29
CA ALA A 14 2.68 8.53 6.19
C ALA A 14 2.09 8.21 7.58
N ALA A 15 2.94 8.02 8.58
CA ALA A 15 2.47 7.73 9.93
C ALA A 15 1.63 8.88 10.52
N GLN A 16 2.01 10.12 10.25
CA GLN A 16 1.24 11.29 10.71
C GLN A 16 -0.08 11.43 9.98
N ALA A 17 -0.11 11.16 8.67
CA ALA A 17 -1.31 11.33 7.86
C ALA A 17 -2.32 10.19 8.06
N LEU A 18 -1.87 9.01 8.49
CA LEU A 18 -2.66 7.77 8.48
C LEU A 18 -2.64 7.10 9.87
N PRO A 19 -3.29 7.69 10.88
CA PRO A 19 -3.27 7.13 12.24
C PRO A 19 -3.94 5.76 12.34
N ASN A 20 -4.82 5.41 11.38
CA ASN A 20 -5.53 4.12 11.36
C ASN A 20 -4.79 3.05 10.57
N ALA A 21 -3.68 3.37 9.94
CA ALA A 21 -2.85 2.42 9.22
C ALA A 21 -1.57 2.14 10.00
N ARG A 22 -0.95 1.01 9.70
CA ARG A 22 0.37 0.68 10.25
C ARG A 22 1.42 1.05 9.21
N VAL A 23 2.45 1.77 9.64
CA VAL A 23 3.54 2.22 8.77
C VAL A 23 4.85 1.62 9.27
N ASP A 24 5.52 0.87 8.41
CA ASP A 24 6.79 0.22 8.72
C ASP A 24 7.82 0.55 7.64
N LYS A 25 9.08 0.68 8.05
CA LYS A 25 10.20 0.67 7.12
C LYS A 25 10.66 -0.76 6.96
N VAL A 26 10.73 -1.24 5.72
CA VAL A 26 11.12 -2.62 5.42
C VAL A 26 12.20 -2.62 4.35
N THR A 27 12.97 -3.71 4.29
CA THR A 27 13.95 -3.94 3.23
C THR A 27 13.44 -5.08 2.37
N ASP A 28 13.37 -4.86 1.04
CA ASP A 28 12.91 -5.89 0.13
C ASP A 28 14.00 -6.95 -0.12
N ALA A 29 13.67 -7.96 -0.93
CA ALA A 29 14.57 -9.06 -1.25
C ALA A 29 15.85 -8.60 -1.97
N ASN A 30 15.82 -7.43 -2.61
CA ASN A 30 16.96 -6.85 -3.32
C ASN A 30 17.77 -5.87 -2.45
N GLY A 31 17.44 -5.74 -1.17
CA GLY A 31 18.13 -4.84 -0.26
C GLY A 31 17.67 -3.39 -0.34
N LEU A 32 16.59 -3.09 -1.07
CA LEU A 32 16.05 -1.75 -1.18
C LEU A 32 15.15 -1.43 0.01
N GLN A 33 15.30 -0.24 0.56
CA GLN A 33 14.41 0.25 1.62
C GLN A 33 13.08 0.70 1.03
N CYS A 34 11.99 0.27 1.66
CA CYS A 34 10.63 0.61 1.29
C CYS A 34 9.87 1.10 2.51
N VAL A 35 8.82 1.87 2.27
CA VAL A 35 7.83 2.19 3.30
C VAL A 35 6.60 1.32 3.02
N LYS A 36 6.23 0.50 3.99
CA LYS A 36 5.06 -0.37 3.90
C LYS A 36 3.93 0.20 4.74
N VAL A 37 2.81 0.49 4.09
CA VAL A 37 1.60 0.97 4.74
C VAL A 37 0.58 -0.15 4.71
N THR A 38 0.15 -0.61 5.89
CA THR A 38 -0.80 -1.70 6.02
C THR A 38 -2.15 -1.15 6.46
N PHE A 39 -3.17 -1.41 5.64
CA PHE A 39 -4.56 -1.07 5.92
C PHE A 39 -5.34 -2.33 6.29
N ASP A 40 -6.10 -2.28 7.37
CA ASP A 40 -7.02 -3.35 7.74
C ASP A 40 -8.18 -3.39 6.73
N SER A 41 -8.41 -4.55 6.09
CA SER A 41 -9.49 -4.69 5.12
C SER A 41 -10.88 -4.46 5.73
N GLY A 42 -11.06 -4.74 7.02
CA GLY A 42 -12.32 -4.47 7.71
C GLY A 42 -12.62 -2.99 7.86
N ILE A 43 -11.58 -2.14 7.87
CA ILE A 43 -11.75 -0.68 7.87
C ILE A 43 -12.04 -0.20 6.45
N LEU A 44 -11.38 -0.78 5.45
CA LEU A 44 -11.51 -0.36 4.05
C LEU A 44 -12.83 -0.77 3.41
N PHE A 45 -13.30 -1.99 3.69
CA PHE A 45 -14.39 -2.61 2.94
C PHE A 45 -15.44 -3.25 3.83
N PRO A 46 -16.71 -3.32 3.38
CA PRO A 46 -17.69 -4.17 4.04
C PRO A 46 -17.34 -5.66 3.88
N LEU A 47 -17.96 -6.49 4.69
CA LEU A 47 -17.74 -7.94 4.65
C LEU A 47 -17.97 -8.48 3.24
N ASN A 48 -17.03 -9.27 2.74
CA ASN A 48 -17.03 -9.86 1.40
C ASN A 48 -17.12 -8.83 0.25
N GLY A 49 -17.00 -7.55 0.55
CA GLY A 49 -17.11 -6.49 -0.44
C GLY A 49 -15.76 -5.93 -0.87
N SER A 50 -15.78 -5.20 -1.97
CA SER A 50 -14.63 -4.49 -2.51
C SER A 50 -14.92 -3.00 -2.78
N ASN A 51 -16.09 -2.51 -2.37
CA ASN A 51 -16.40 -1.09 -2.41
C ASN A 51 -15.86 -0.41 -1.15
N LEU A 52 -15.13 0.69 -1.31
CA LEU A 52 -14.51 1.38 -0.19
C LEU A 52 -15.56 2.03 0.72
N ASN A 53 -15.37 1.86 2.04
CA ASN A 53 -16.16 2.57 3.04
C ASN A 53 -15.84 4.07 3.02
N ALA A 54 -16.76 4.90 3.47
CA ALA A 54 -16.60 6.37 3.47
C ALA A 54 -15.39 6.81 4.31
N SER A 55 -15.19 6.22 5.48
CA SER A 55 -14.03 6.52 6.34
C SER A 55 -12.71 6.16 5.68
N ALA A 56 -12.70 5.05 4.93
CA ALA A 56 -11.53 4.62 4.19
C ALA A 56 -11.18 5.62 3.08
N LYS A 57 -12.19 6.17 2.41
CA LYS A 57 -11.97 7.19 1.37
C LYS A 57 -11.28 8.43 1.94
N ASN A 58 -11.64 8.85 3.15
CA ASN A 58 -10.96 9.96 3.80
C ASN A 58 -9.47 9.66 4.03
N ASP A 59 -9.15 8.48 4.52
CA ASP A 59 -7.76 8.06 4.75
C ASP A 59 -7.00 7.95 3.44
N LEU A 60 -7.60 7.35 2.42
CA LEU A 60 -6.97 7.20 1.11
C LEU A 60 -6.80 8.53 0.38
N THR A 61 -7.67 9.51 0.62
CA THR A 61 -7.49 10.87 0.10
C THR A 61 -6.23 11.51 0.69
N LYS A 62 -6.01 11.35 1.99
CA LYS A 62 -4.77 11.83 2.64
C LYS A 62 -3.54 11.10 2.09
N PHE A 63 -3.66 9.80 1.88
CA PHE A 63 -2.58 9.00 1.30
C PHE A 63 -2.28 9.41 -0.14
N ALA A 64 -3.31 9.69 -0.93
CA ALA A 64 -3.13 10.23 -2.29
C ALA A 64 -2.35 11.55 -2.27
N GLY A 65 -2.64 12.43 -1.32
CA GLY A 65 -1.89 13.67 -1.12
C GLY A 65 -0.41 13.41 -0.86
N LEU A 66 -0.10 12.44 -0.01
CA LEU A 66 1.28 12.03 0.26
C LEU A 66 1.98 11.55 -1.01
N MET A 67 1.31 10.69 -1.80
CA MET A 67 1.88 10.18 -3.03
C MET A 67 2.10 11.27 -4.07
N LYS A 68 1.18 12.23 -4.18
CA LYS A 68 1.34 13.36 -5.11
C LYS A 68 2.52 14.25 -4.73
N ARG A 69 2.78 14.43 -3.43
CA ARG A 69 3.95 15.17 -2.96
C ARG A 69 5.25 14.39 -3.12
N ASN A 70 5.16 13.07 -3.25
CA ASN A 70 6.30 12.17 -3.39
C ASN A 70 6.19 11.39 -4.70
N SER A 71 6.02 12.11 -5.82
CA SER A 71 5.86 11.53 -7.15
C SER A 71 7.10 10.77 -7.62
N ASN A 72 8.23 10.94 -6.94
CA ASN A 72 9.46 10.18 -7.15
C ASN A 72 9.49 8.82 -6.41
N CYS A 73 8.39 8.44 -5.77
CA CYS A 73 8.20 7.09 -5.26
C CYS A 73 7.34 6.29 -6.23
N ASP A 74 7.73 5.04 -6.44
CA ASP A 74 6.87 4.05 -7.08
C ASP A 74 6.03 3.35 -6.00
N VAL A 75 4.86 2.85 -6.42
CA VAL A 75 3.86 2.30 -5.52
C VAL A 75 3.45 0.90 -5.99
N ALA A 76 3.41 -0.06 -5.06
CA ALA A 76 2.86 -1.38 -5.29
C ALA A 76 1.73 -1.63 -4.29
N ILE A 77 0.59 -2.13 -4.76
CA ILE A 77 -0.60 -2.40 -3.96
C ILE A 77 -0.85 -3.89 -3.95
N GLN A 78 -0.96 -4.49 -2.77
CA GLN A 78 -1.12 -5.93 -2.60
C GLN A 78 -2.28 -6.22 -1.66
N GLY A 79 -3.25 -7.01 -2.14
CA GLY A 79 -4.39 -7.43 -1.35
C GLY A 79 -4.21 -8.84 -0.79
N TYR A 80 -4.68 -9.06 0.43
CA TYR A 80 -4.59 -10.34 1.13
C TYR A 80 -5.89 -10.65 1.86
N THR A 81 -6.18 -11.93 1.98
CA THR A 81 -7.29 -12.47 2.79
C THR A 81 -6.74 -13.31 3.93
N ASP A 82 -7.61 -13.73 4.84
CA ASP A 82 -7.25 -14.83 5.73
C ASP A 82 -7.41 -16.18 5.01
N ALA A 83 -7.20 -17.28 5.71
CA ALA A 83 -7.27 -18.61 5.14
C ALA A 83 -8.68 -19.23 5.16
N SER A 84 -9.71 -18.48 5.60
CA SER A 84 -11.08 -18.96 5.52
C SER A 84 -11.58 -18.91 4.07
N GLY A 85 -12.42 -19.86 3.70
CA GLY A 85 -12.81 -20.03 2.30
C GLY A 85 -11.71 -20.71 1.48
N ASN A 86 -11.72 -20.49 0.17
CA ASN A 86 -10.75 -21.10 -0.73
C ASN A 86 -10.17 -20.05 -1.71
N ASP A 87 -9.11 -20.42 -2.40
CA ASP A 87 -8.39 -19.53 -3.30
C ASP A 87 -9.22 -19.09 -4.50
N ASN A 88 -10.19 -19.90 -4.95
CA ASN A 88 -11.08 -19.52 -6.05
C ASN A 88 -11.93 -18.29 -5.71
N ILE A 89 -12.16 -18.03 -4.42
CA ILE A 89 -12.88 -16.85 -3.91
C ILE A 89 -11.88 -15.80 -3.43
N ASN A 90 -10.86 -16.20 -2.68
CA ASN A 90 -9.94 -15.30 -1.99
C ASN A 90 -9.04 -14.51 -2.94
N ILE A 91 -8.49 -15.17 -3.97
CA ILE A 91 -7.60 -14.50 -4.92
C ILE A 91 -8.36 -13.41 -5.70
N PRO A 92 -9.54 -13.70 -6.32
CA PRO A 92 -10.28 -12.64 -6.99
C PRO A 92 -10.76 -11.52 -6.05
N LEU A 93 -11.16 -11.85 -4.82
CA LEU A 93 -11.60 -10.82 -3.86
C LEU A 93 -10.44 -9.89 -3.49
N SER A 94 -9.27 -10.45 -3.18
CA SER A 94 -8.09 -9.67 -2.85
C SER A 94 -7.64 -8.82 -4.04
N GLN A 95 -7.78 -9.32 -5.27
CA GLN A 95 -7.48 -8.57 -6.49
C GLN A 95 -8.43 -7.38 -6.64
N ARG A 96 -9.74 -7.60 -6.49
CA ARG A 96 -10.73 -6.52 -6.58
C ARG A 96 -10.51 -5.45 -5.53
N ARG A 97 -10.12 -5.85 -4.31
CA ARG A 97 -9.83 -4.91 -3.23
C ARG A 97 -8.60 -4.06 -3.53
N ALA A 98 -7.53 -4.67 -4.02
CA ALA A 98 -6.33 -3.94 -4.44
C ALA A 98 -6.65 -2.98 -5.59
N GLU A 99 -7.46 -3.41 -6.56
CA GLU A 99 -7.90 -2.56 -7.67
C GLU A 99 -8.76 -1.40 -7.21
N SER A 100 -9.63 -1.61 -6.22
CA SER A 100 -10.46 -0.53 -5.66
C SER A 100 -9.61 0.56 -5.01
N VAL A 101 -8.58 0.17 -4.28
CA VAL A 101 -7.62 1.12 -3.70
C VAL A 101 -6.90 1.89 -4.81
N SER A 102 -6.38 1.18 -5.81
CA SER A 102 -5.69 1.79 -6.94
C SER A 102 -6.57 2.79 -7.69
N SER A 103 -7.80 2.38 -8.01
CA SER A 103 -8.73 3.23 -8.75
C SER A 103 -9.09 4.49 -7.97
N TYR A 104 -9.29 4.36 -6.66
CA TYR A 104 -9.59 5.53 -5.82
C TYR A 104 -8.41 6.50 -5.79
N LEU A 105 -7.19 5.99 -5.62
CA LEU A 105 -5.99 6.83 -5.59
C LEU A 105 -5.80 7.58 -6.92
N LYS A 106 -6.01 6.90 -8.04
CA LYS A 106 -5.97 7.53 -9.37
C LYS A 106 -7.04 8.62 -9.51
N GLY A 107 -8.25 8.36 -9.01
CA GLY A 107 -9.34 9.34 -8.98
C GLY A 107 -9.00 10.57 -8.14
N GLN A 108 -8.10 10.45 -7.18
CA GLN A 108 -7.62 11.55 -6.35
C GLN A 108 -6.35 12.22 -6.93
N GLY A 109 -5.94 11.85 -8.12
CA GLY A 109 -4.87 12.52 -8.84
C GLY A 109 -3.51 11.82 -8.82
N VAL A 110 -3.41 10.63 -8.24
CA VAL A 110 -2.19 9.82 -8.33
C VAL A 110 -2.06 9.30 -9.75
N THR A 111 -0.90 9.48 -10.38
CA THR A 111 -0.71 9.05 -11.77
C THR A 111 -0.59 7.53 -11.88
N GLY A 112 -1.11 6.96 -12.95
CA GLY A 112 -0.97 5.53 -13.21
C GLY A 112 0.48 5.10 -13.41
N ARG A 113 1.35 6.02 -13.84
CA ARG A 113 2.79 5.77 -13.96
C ARG A 113 3.43 5.46 -12.61
N GLN A 114 2.97 6.11 -11.54
CA GLN A 114 3.49 5.91 -10.20
C GLN A 114 3.06 4.55 -9.63
N ILE A 115 1.87 4.06 -9.99
CA ILE A 115 1.36 2.77 -9.51
C ILE A 115 1.86 1.66 -10.41
N ARG A 116 2.87 0.92 -9.95
CA ARG A 116 3.60 -0.08 -10.75
C ARG A 116 3.01 -1.47 -10.69
N SER A 117 2.29 -1.79 -9.62
CA SER A 117 1.78 -3.14 -9.42
C SER A 117 0.51 -3.08 -8.58
N VAL A 118 -0.50 -3.85 -8.98
CA VAL A 118 -1.77 -4.00 -8.26
C VAL A 118 -2.13 -5.48 -8.32
N GLN A 119 -1.96 -6.20 -7.20
CA GLN A 119 -2.12 -7.64 -7.19
C GLN A 119 -2.84 -8.13 -5.94
N GLY A 120 -3.66 -9.17 -6.11
CA GLY A 120 -4.27 -9.92 -5.02
C GLY A 120 -3.60 -11.27 -4.88
N PHE A 121 -3.20 -11.60 -3.66
CA PHE A 121 -2.50 -12.84 -3.33
C PHE A 121 -3.34 -13.82 -2.52
N GLY A 122 -4.62 -13.50 -2.27
CA GLY A 122 -5.48 -14.36 -1.47
C GLY A 122 -4.91 -14.58 -0.08
N SER A 123 -4.86 -15.82 0.37
CA SER A 123 -4.40 -16.19 1.71
C SER A 123 -2.88 -16.40 1.81
N ALA A 124 -2.12 -16.03 0.78
CA ALA A 124 -0.66 -16.14 0.83
C ALA A 124 -0.06 -15.18 1.88
N ASN A 125 1.14 -15.49 2.34
CA ASN A 125 1.93 -14.64 3.25
C ASN A 125 1.18 -14.19 4.51
N PRO A 126 0.61 -15.12 5.29
CA PRO A 126 -0.12 -14.75 6.51
C PRO A 126 0.81 -14.08 7.53
N ILE A 127 0.29 -13.05 8.20
CA ILE A 127 1.01 -12.38 9.30
C ILE A 127 0.94 -13.25 10.56
N GLU A 128 -0.20 -13.92 10.78
CA GLU A 128 -0.38 -14.81 11.90
C GLU A 128 -0.93 -16.17 11.43
N ASN A 129 -0.65 -17.20 12.19
CA ASN A 129 -1.07 -18.57 11.85
C ASN A 129 -2.47 -18.85 12.40
N LYS A 130 -3.48 -18.25 11.77
CA LYS A 130 -4.90 -18.45 12.09
C LYS A 130 -5.70 -18.54 10.81
N THR A 131 -6.64 -19.47 10.75
CA THR A 131 -7.54 -19.63 9.60
C THR A 131 -8.45 -18.41 9.44
N VAL A 132 -9.07 -17.98 10.54
CA VAL A 132 -9.87 -16.75 10.57
C VAL A 132 -9.04 -15.68 11.27
N SER A 133 -8.68 -14.64 10.55
CA SER A 133 -7.76 -13.63 11.05
C SER A 133 -8.04 -12.26 10.44
N GLN A 134 -8.44 -11.33 11.29
CA GLN A 134 -8.57 -9.94 10.88
C GLN A 134 -7.22 -9.34 10.48
N THR A 135 -6.15 -9.71 11.17
CA THR A 135 -4.79 -9.25 10.88
C THR A 135 -4.34 -9.67 9.49
N ASN A 136 -4.69 -10.88 9.07
CA ASN A 136 -4.32 -11.37 7.73
C ASN A 136 -5.15 -10.73 6.62
N ARG A 137 -6.36 -10.24 6.91
CA ARG A 137 -7.21 -9.53 5.95
C ARG A 137 -6.74 -8.09 5.85
N ARG A 138 -5.91 -7.81 4.85
CA ARG A 138 -5.25 -6.51 4.73
C ARG A 138 -4.96 -6.12 3.28
N VAL A 139 -4.72 -4.84 3.08
CA VAL A 139 -4.11 -4.31 1.85
C VAL A 139 -2.80 -3.66 2.26
N GLU A 140 -1.71 -4.07 1.62
CA GLU A 140 -0.38 -3.51 1.83
C GLU A 140 -0.05 -2.61 0.65
N VAL A 141 0.43 -1.42 0.95
CA VAL A 141 0.90 -0.47 -0.07
C VAL A 141 2.38 -0.18 0.21
N TYR A 142 3.20 -0.47 -0.78
CA TYR A 142 4.65 -0.26 -0.70
C TYR A 142 5.04 0.98 -1.47
N LEU A 143 5.77 1.87 -0.82
CA LEU A 143 6.37 3.05 -1.43
C LEU A 143 7.88 2.81 -1.51
N TYR A 144 8.45 2.92 -2.70
CA TYR A 144 9.88 2.68 -2.91
C TYR A 144 10.46 3.69 -3.90
N ALA A 145 11.78 3.86 -3.85
CA ALA A 145 12.46 4.81 -4.71
C ALA A 145 12.29 4.44 -6.17
N SER A 146 11.82 5.39 -6.97
CA SER A 146 11.78 5.26 -8.43
C SER A 146 13.16 5.52 -9.03
N SER A 147 13.31 5.23 -10.33
CA SER A 147 14.51 5.61 -11.05
C SER A 147 14.71 7.14 -11.06
N GLU A 148 13.61 7.90 -11.05
CA GLU A 148 13.69 9.37 -10.90
C GLU A 148 14.28 9.78 -9.56
N MET A 149 13.90 9.14 -8.46
CA MET A 149 14.49 9.44 -7.15
C MET A 149 15.99 9.13 -7.15
N VAL A 150 16.41 8.03 -7.78
CA VAL A 150 17.82 7.68 -7.90
C VAL A 150 18.58 8.77 -8.69
N ARG A 151 18.01 9.25 -9.79
CA ARG A 151 18.61 10.37 -10.56
C ARG A 151 18.72 11.63 -9.72
N GLN A 152 17.67 11.98 -8.97
CA GLN A 152 17.69 13.16 -8.10
C GLN A 152 18.76 13.05 -7.03
N ALA A 153 18.93 11.87 -6.42
CA ALA A 153 20.00 11.66 -5.45
C ALA A 153 21.38 11.81 -6.09
N ASN A 154 21.57 11.28 -7.29
CA ASN A 154 22.84 11.38 -8.00
C ASN A 154 23.15 12.80 -8.48
N ASN A 155 22.11 13.58 -8.79
CA ASN A 155 22.25 14.97 -9.26
C ASN A 155 22.29 16.00 -8.13
N GLY A 156 22.09 15.57 -6.89
CA GLY A 156 22.04 16.48 -5.74
C GLY A 156 20.74 17.28 -5.65
N THR A 157 19.66 16.83 -6.32
CA THR A 157 18.36 17.52 -6.32
C THR A 157 17.29 16.85 -5.44
N LEU A 158 17.64 15.76 -4.77
CA LEU A 158 16.73 15.07 -3.87
C LEU A 158 16.58 15.82 -2.55
#